data_5e6d0768f1ae8e48f0d6307c11c78517
#
_entry.id   5e6d0768f1ae8e48f0d6307c11c78517
#
_cell.length_a   1.000
_cell.length_b   1.000
_cell.length_c   1.000
_cell.angle_alpha   90.00
_cell.angle_beta   90.00
_cell.angle_gamma   90.00
#
_symmetry.space_group_name_H-M   'P 1'
#
loop_
_entity.id
_entity.type
_entity.pdbx_description
1 polymer ?
#
loop_
_entity_poly.entity_id
_entity_poly.type
_entity_poly.pdbx_seq_one_letter_code
_entity_poly.pdbx_strand_id
1 'polypeptide(L)'
;RQVYFADCSRLVEDLKHASSRDALPRRMRFYEHCSLLIVDELGYLDIGKEGADLLFQLVNRRYALKRSTIVTTNVPVGRWGDVFGSNVTASAIADRLCHHCALIKITGRSYRLKDVSLGGDDGKEGKG
;
A
#
# COMPACT_ATOMS: atom_id res chain seq x y z
N ARG A 1 -2.74 21.13 2.46
CA ARG A 1 -2.77 19.78 2.99
C ARG A 1 -3.89 18.98 2.35
N GLN A 2 -3.53 17.92 1.70
CA GLN A 2 -4.48 17.14 0.94
C GLN A 2 -4.51 15.71 1.39
N VAL A 3 -5.71 15.16 1.49
CA VAL A 3 -5.94 13.76 1.78
C VAL A 3 -6.62 13.15 0.57
N TYR A 4 -6.10 12.05 0.07
CA TYR A 4 -6.70 11.39 -1.06
C TYR A 4 -6.99 9.94 -0.72
N PHE A 5 -8.20 9.51 -1.02
CA PHE A 5 -8.65 8.15 -0.74
C PHE A 5 -8.84 7.45 -2.08
N ALA A 6 -8.21 6.30 -2.26
CA ALA A 6 -8.30 5.56 -3.50
C ALA A 6 -8.45 4.08 -3.22
N ASP A 7 -9.39 3.45 -3.90
CA ASP A 7 -9.44 2.00 -3.95
C ASP A 7 -8.20 1.51 -4.70
N CYS A 8 -7.55 0.49 -4.18
CA CYS A 8 -6.27 0.04 -4.73
C CYS A 8 -6.35 -0.32 -6.21
N SER A 9 -7.35 -1.10 -6.59
CA SER A 9 -7.45 -1.52 -7.99
C SER A 9 -7.71 -0.34 -8.91
N ARG A 10 -8.50 0.63 -8.46
CA ARG A 10 -8.77 1.82 -9.28
C ARG A 10 -7.53 2.70 -9.41
N LEU A 11 -6.78 2.85 -8.33
CA LEU A 11 -5.55 3.61 -8.38
C LEU A 11 -4.58 2.97 -9.37
N VAL A 12 -4.44 1.65 -9.30
CA VAL A 12 -3.55 0.93 -10.20
C VAL A 12 -4.03 1.07 -11.65
N GLU A 13 -5.33 0.94 -11.89
CA GLU A 13 -5.86 1.09 -13.24
C GLU A 13 -5.62 2.50 -13.77
N ASP A 14 -5.76 3.50 -12.93
CA ASP A 14 -5.49 4.88 -13.31
C ASP A 14 -4.03 5.05 -13.73
N LEU A 15 -3.11 4.46 -12.97
CA LEU A 15 -1.69 4.55 -13.31
C LEU A 15 -1.38 3.78 -14.59
N LYS A 16 -1.98 2.61 -14.79
CA LYS A 16 -1.79 1.85 -16.02
C LYS A 16 -2.29 2.63 -17.22
N HIS A 17 -3.46 3.25 -17.08
CA HIS A 17 -4.03 4.05 -18.15
C HIS A 17 -3.12 5.22 -18.48
N ALA A 18 -2.61 5.90 -17.46
CA ALA A 18 -1.69 7.01 -17.68
C ALA A 18 -0.40 6.54 -18.36
N SER A 19 0.08 5.36 -17.98
CA SER A 19 1.28 4.80 -18.60
C SER A 19 1.07 4.57 -20.09
N SER A 20 -0.11 4.06 -20.47
CA SER A 20 -0.39 3.77 -21.87
C SER A 20 -0.56 5.03 -22.70
N ARG A 21 -0.70 6.18 -22.08
CA ARG A 21 -0.89 7.45 -22.77
C ARG A 21 0.29 8.41 -22.56
N ASP A 22 1.42 7.88 -22.12
CA ASP A 22 2.61 8.69 -21.87
C ASP A 22 2.37 9.80 -20.86
N ALA A 23 1.46 9.58 -19.93
CA ALA A 23 1.14 10.57 -18.91
C ALA A 23 1.48 10.08 -17.51
N LEU A 24 2.22 8.98 -17.40
CA LEU A 24 2.51 8.39 -16.11
C LEU A 24 3.24 9.33 -15.16
N PRO A 25 4.29 10.05 -15.60
CA PRO A 25 4.99 10.91 -14.64
C PRO A 25 4.10 11.94 -14.01
N ARG A 26 3.19 12.55 -14.77
CA ARG A 26 2.28 13.54 -14.24
C ARG A 26 1.29 12.91 -13.28
N ARG A 27 0.73 11.78 -13.66
CA ARG A 27 -0.27 11.13 -12.81
C ARG A 27 0.38 10.58 -11.54
N MET A 28 1.60 10.06 -11.66
CA MET A 28 2.33 9.60 -10.50
C MET A 28 2.56 10.75 -9.51
N ARG A 29 2.94 11.92 -10.03
CA ARG A 29 3.15 13.09 -9.16
C ARG A 29 1.90 13.49 -8.42
N PHE A 30 0.74 13.32 -9.04
CA PHE A 30 -0.51 13.62 -8.35
C PHE A 30 -0.63 12.81 -7.06
N TYR A 31 -0.35 11.51 -7.15
CA TYR A 31 -0.45 10.64 -5.97
C TYR A 31 0.70 10.85 -5.01
N GLU A 32 1.86 11.23 -5.53
CA GLU A 32 3.03 11.48 -4.68
C GLU A 32 2.84 12.67 -3.76
N HIS A 33 2.14 13.68 -4.24
CA HIS A 33 2.15 14.96 -3.57
C HIS A 33 1.05 15.16 -2.55
N CYS A 34 0.06 14.31 -2.49
CA CYS A 34 -0.94 14.47 -1.45
C CYS A 34 -0.31 14.15 -0.09
N SER A 35 -0.73 14.87 0.92
CA SER A 35 -0.15 14.74 2.25
C SER A 35 -0.40 13.36 2.83
N LEU A 36 -1.59 12.85 2.62
CA LEU A 36 -1.97 11.53 3.10
C LEU A 36 -2.67 10.79 1.97
N LEU A 37 -2.20 9.62 1.68
CA LEU A 37 -2.83 8.74 0.70
C LEU A 37 -3.37 7.52 1.41
N ILE A 38 -4.64 7.24 1.19
CA ILE A 38 -5.27 6.04 1.74
C ILE A 38 -5.52 5.10 0.57
N VAL A 39 -4.84 3.96 0.59
CA VAL A 39 -4.99 2.92 -0.43
C VAL A 39 -5.86 1.83 0.16
N ASP A 40 -7.10 1.75 -0.32
CA ASP A 40 -8.10 0.88 0.27
C ASP A 40 -8.17 -0.44 -0.46
N GLU A 41 -8.34 -1.50 0.27
CA GLU A 41 -8.62 -2.84 -0.27
C GLU A 41 -7.48 -3.41 -1.11
N LEU A 42 -6.26 -3.25 -0.63
CA LEU A 42 -5.13 -3.89 -1.27
C LEU A 42 -5.32 -5.41 -1.28
N GLY A 43 -5.16 -6.01 -2.44
CA GLY A 43 -5.21 -7.46 -2.58
C GLY A 43 -6.58 -8.03 -2.83
N TYR A 44 -7.63 -7.21 -2.86
CA TYR A 44 -8.97 -7.70 -3.15
C TYR A 44 -9.10 -8.17 -4.59
N LEU A 45 -8.43 -7.48 -5.50
CA LEU A 45 -8.43 -7.83 -6.92
C LEU A 45 -6.98 -7.97 -7.37
N ASP A 46 -6.78 -8.83 -8.35
CA ASP A 46 -5.45 -9.03 -8.92
C ASP A 46 -5.06 -7.81 -9.73
N ILE A 47 -3.96 -7.18 -9.36
CA ILE A 47 -3.48 -5.98 -10.07
C ILE A 47 -2.44 -6.30 -11.13
N GLY A 48 -2.00 -7.55 -11.20
CA GLY A 48 -1.05 -7.97 -12.20
C GLY A 48 0.36 -7.48 -11.91
N LYS A 49 1.29 -7.91 -12.75
CA LYS A 49 2.68 -7.55 -12.53
C LYS A 49 2.92 -6.07 -12.77
N GLU A 50 2.34 -5.52 -13.82
CA GLU A 50 2.50 -4.10 -14.10
C GLU A 50 1.93 -3.26 -12.97
N GLY A 51 0.75 -3.65 -12.46
CA GLY A 51 0.13 -2.93 -11.38
C GLY A 51 0.96 -2.99 -10.11
N ALA A 52 1.53 -4.15 -9.83
CA ALA A 52 2.39 -4.30 -8.65
C ALA A 52 3.61 -3.41 -8.76
N ASP A 53 4.22 -3.35 -9.95
CA ASP A 53 5.39 -2.51 -10.15
C ASP A 53 5.04 -1.03 -9.97
N LEU A 54 3.90 -0.61 -10.50
CA LEU A 54 3.49 0.79 -10.40
C LEU A 54 3.20 1.15 -8.95
N LEU A 55 2.54 0.27 -8.23
CA LEU A 55 2.24 0.51 -6.83
C LEU A 55 3.53 0.59 -6.01
N PHE A 56 4.47 -0.29 -6.31
CA PHE A 56 5.76 -0.25 -5.64
C PHE A 56 6.47 1.08 -5.89
N GLN A 57 6.45 1.56 -7.13
CA GLN A 57 7.06 2.85 -7.44
C GLN A 57 6.42 3.97 -6.63
N LEU A 58 5.10 3.96 -6.54
CA LEU A 58 4.41 5.00 -5.80
C LEU A 58 4.76 4.96 -4.31
N VAL A 59 4.77 3.77 -3.73
CA VAL A 59 5.12 3.64 -2.31
C VAL A 59 6.54 4.12 -2.07
N ASN A 60 7.47 3.75 -2.97
CA ASN A 60 8.86 4.20 -2.86
C ASN A 60 8.98 5.71 -2.90
N ARG A 61 8.27 6.34 -3.83
CA ARG A 61 8.36 7.79 -3.98
C ARG A 61 7.77 8.51 -2.78
N ARG A 62 6.65 8.03 -2.29
CA ARG A 62 6.04 8.64 -1.11
C ARG A 62 6.92 8.43 0.12
N TYR A 63 7.57 7.27 0.21
CA TYR A 63 8.51 6.99 1.29
C TYR A 63 9.68 7.99 1.23
N ALA A 64 10.24 8.20 0.05
CA ALA A 64 11.36 9.13 -0.10
C ALA A 64 10.97 10.55 0.27
N LEU A 65 9.72 10.92 -0.01
CA LEU A 65 9.20 12.24 0.33
C LEU A 65 8.67 12.32 1.76
N LYS A 66 8.74 11.23 2.50
CA LYS A 66 8.27 11.14 3.87
C LYS A 66 6.78 11.48 4.00
N ARG A 67 6.02 11.04 3.01
CA ARG A 67 4.57 11.22 3.01
C ARG A 67 3.91 10.04 3.69
N SER A 68 2.84 10.30 4.41
CA SER A 68 2.11 9.26 5.14
C SER A 68 1.18 8.50 4.20
N THR A 69 1.17 7.19 4.34
CA THR A 69 0.33 6.33 3.53
C THR A 69 -0.38 5.34 4.45
N ILE A 70 -1.68 5.18 4.24
CA ILE A 70 -2.47 4.20 4.97
C ILE A 70 -2.93 3.16 3.97
N VAL A 71 -2.79 1.89 4.33
CA VAL A 71 -3.23 0.79 3.48
C VAL A 71 -4.22 -0.04 4.25
N THR A 72 -5.36 -0.35 3.64
CA THR A 72 -6.29 -1.31 4.20
C THR A 72 -6.27 -2.56 3.33
N THR A 73 -6.40 -3.71 3.95
CA THR A 73 -6.30 -4.97 3.22
C THR A 73 -6.92 -6.09 4.05
N ASN A 74 -7.35 -7.16 3.37
CA ASN A 74 -7.73 -8.38 4.05
C ASN A 74 -6.67 -9.46 3.87
N VAL A 75 -5.52 -9.10 3.28
CA VAL A 75 -4.44 -10.06 3.05
C VAL A 75 -3.37 -9.84 4.12
N PRO A 76 -3.06 -10.86 4.91
CA PRO A 76 -2.01 -10.73 5.91
C PRO A 76 -0.70 -10.31 5.26
N VAL A 77 0.07 -9.48 5.95
CA VAL A 77 1.32 -8.96 5.40
C VAL A 77 2.24 -10.11 4.96
N GLY A 78 2.23 -11.21 5.68
CA GLY A 78 3.06 -12.36 5.32
C GLY A 78 2.68 -13.00 3.99
N ARG A 79 1.50 -12.69 3.46
CA ARG A 79 1.04 -13.21 2.18
C ARG A 79 1.09 -12.18 1.07
N TRP A 80 1.67 -11.02 1.32
CA TRP A 80 1.76 -9.97 0.31
C TRP A 80 2.62 -10.37 -0.89
N GLY A 81 3.47 -11.37 -0.73
CA GLY A 81 4.20 -11.90 -1.88
C GLY A 81 3.28 -12.36 -2.99
N ASP A 82 2.11 -12.89 -2.61
CA ASP A 82 1.12 -13.32 -3.60
C ASP A 82 0.51 -12.14 -4.34
N VAL A 83 0.32 -11.01 -3.62
CA VAL A 83 -0.27 -9.82 -4.22
C VAL A 83 0.70 -9.17 -5.20
N PHE A 84 1.97 -9.11 -4.84
CA PHE A 84 2.97 -8.39 -5.64
C PHE A 84 3.78 -9.31 -6.53
N GLY A 85 3.54 -10.61 -6.46
CA GLY A 85 4.25 -11.56 -7.31
C GLY A 85 5.71 -11.72 -6.95
N SER A 86 6.11 -11.24 -5.78
CA SER A 86 7.50 -11.29 -5.35
C SER A 86 7.58 -11.04 -3.86
N ASN A 87 8.23 -11.94 -3.15
CA ASN A 87 8.44 -11.74 -1.71
C ASN A 87 9.38 -10.58 -1.43
N VAL A 88 10.32 -10.33 -2.34
CA VAL A 88 11.25 -9.22 -2.18
C VAL A 88 10.51 -7.90 -2.28
N THR A 89 9.67 -7.75 -3.31
CA THR A 89 8.88 -6.54 -3.49
C THR A 89 7.91 -6.35 -2.31
N ALA A 90 7.26 -7.42 -1.90
CA ALA A 90 6.31 -7.34 -0.79
C ALA A 90 7.01 -6.89 0.49
N SER A 91 8.17 -7.45 0.78
CA SER A 91 8.92 -7.06 1.96
C SER A 91 9.34 -5.61 1.92
N ALA A 92 9.77 -5.15 0.75
CA ALA A 92 10.19 -3.76 0.61
C ALA A 92 9.03 -2.81 0.83
N ILE A 93 7.87 -3.14 0.29
CA ILE A 93 6.69 -2.29 0.46
C ILE A 93 6.28 -2.27 1.93
N ALA A 94 6.21 -3.44 2.55
CA ALA A 94 5.80 -3.53 3.95
C ALA A 94 6.76 -2.74 4.83
N ASP A 95 8.05 -2.87 4.57
CA ASP A 95 9.06 -2.16 5.34
C ASP A 95 8.88 -0.65 5.23
N ARG A 96 8.66 -0.15 4.03
CA ARG A 96 8.49 1.28 3.81
C ARG A 96 7.23 1.81 4.44
N LEU A 97 6.14 1.05 4.35
CA LEU A 97 4.90 1.46 4.98
C LEU A 97 5.05 1.53 6.49
N CYS A 98 5.82 0.63 7.08
CA CYS A 98 5.98 0.63 8.52
C CYS A 98 6.90 1.73 9.04
N HIS A 99 7.73 2.30 8.18
CA HIS A 99 8.74 3.26 8.64
C HIS A 99 8.26 4.71 8.67
N HIS A 100 7.24 5.08 7.90
CA HIS A 100 6.82 6.48 7.84
C HIS A 100 5.37 6.64 8.20
N CYS A 101 5.02 6.21 9.40
CA CYS A 101 3.71 6.46 9.95
C CYS A 101 2.59 5.84 9.14
N ALA A 102 2.89 4.78 8.43
CA ALA A 102 1.86 4.08 7.72
C ALA A 102 1.04 3.26 8.69
N LEU A 103 -0.23 3.17 8.40
CA LEU A 103 -1.13 2.34 9.17
C LEU A 103 -1.64 1.24 8.26
N ILE A 104 -1.50 0.00 8.69
CA ILE A 104 -2.01 -1.14 7.94
C ILE A 104 -3.19 -1.70 8.72
N LYS A 105 -4.34 -1.71 8.07
CA LYS A 105 -5.52 -2.27 8.67
C LYS A 105 -5.99 -3.45 7.84
N ILE A 106 -6.11 -4.59 8.47
CA ILE A 106 -6.56 -5.80 7.80
C ILE A 106 -8.06 -5.91 8.01
N THR A 107 -8.82 -5.70 6.95
CA THR A 107 -10.27 -5.69 7.03
C THR A 107 -10.79 -7.12 7.15
N GLY A 108 -12.01 -7.25 7.62
CA GLY A 108 -12.61 -8.54 7.84
C GLY A 108 -12.14 -9.20 9.11
N ARG A 109 -11.19 -8.58 9.80
CA ARG A 109 -10.69 -9.06 11.08
C ARG A 109 -10.47 -7.87 11.97
N SER A 110 -10.29 -8.12 13.23
CA SER A 110 -10.11 -7.05 14.19
C SER A 110 -8.66 -6.78 14.50
N TYR A 111 -7.83 -6.84 13.48
CA TYR A 111 -6.41 -6.56 13.67
C TYR A 111 -6.13 -5.09 13.60
N ARG A 112 -5.16 -4.68 14.35
CA ARG A 112 -4.63 -3.34 14.28
C ARG A 112 -3.15 -3.44 14.00
N LEU A 113 -2.54 -2.31 13.72
CA LEU A 113 -1.12 -2.30 13.40
C LEU A 113 -0.30 -2.98 14.48
N LYS A 114 -0.58 -2.70 15.72
CA LYS A 114 0.18 -3.31 16.80
C LYS A 114 0.00 -4.81 16.86
N ASP A 115 -1.14 -5.32 16.41
CA ASP A 115 -1.39 -6.75 16.40
C ASP A 115 -0.67 -7.44 15.25
N VAL A 116 -0.27 -6.67 14.27
CA VAL A 116 0.30 -7.22 13.06
C VAL A 116 1.78 -6.98 12.99
N SER A 117 2.16 -5.72 12.94
CA SER A 117 3.53 -5.41 12.61
C SER A 117 4.45 -5.54 13.78
N LEU A 118 3.99 -5.16 14.92
CA LEU A 118 4.86 -5.24 16.03
C LEU A 118 5.00 -6.63 16.46
N GLY A 119 4.36 -7.29 15.71
CA GLY A 119 4.52 -8.54 15.94
C GLY A 119 4.21 -8.64 17.22
N GLY A 120 4.22 -8.32 17.34
CA GLY A 120 4.01 -8.39 18.18
C GLY A 120 3.81 -7.96 19.21
N ASP A 121 3.57 -7.82 19.62
CA ASP A 121 3.37 -7.31 20.51
C ASP A 121 2.36 -7.68 21.05
N ASP A 122 1.94 -7.85 21.15
CA ASP A 122 1.06 -8.14 21.70
C ASP A 122 0.39 -8.96 21.50
N GLY A 123 0.62 -9.30 20.95
CA GLY A 123 0.06 -10.06 20.57
C GLY A 123 -0.72 -10.72 21.37
N LYS A 124 -0.70 -10.84 22.05
CA LYS A 124 -1.31 -11.37 22.64
C LYS A 124 -2.33 -10.98 23.04
N GLU A 125 -2.50 -10.41 23.10
CA GLU A 125 -3.47 -10.06 23.42
C GLU A 125 -4.21 -10.11 22.65
N GLY A 126 -3.76 -10.27 21.99
CA GLY A 126 -4.18 -10.21 21.07
C GLY A 126 -5.24 -10.74 20.87
N LYS A 127 -5.49 -10.90 21.13
CA LYS A 127 -6.37 -11.28 20.94
C LYS A 127 -7.08 -10.63 20.74
N GLY A 128 -6.79 -10.26 20.58
CA GLY A 128 -7.36 -9.52 20.50
C GLY A 128 -8.01 -9.25 20.05
#